data_ad4ebb9e591d437ddebf6fb3917f2393
#
_entry.id   ad4ebb9e591d437ddebf6fb3917f2393
#
_cell.length_a   1.000
_cell.length_b   1.000
_cell.length_c   1.000
_cell.angle_alpha   90.00
_cell.angle_beta   90.00
_cell.angle_gamma   90.00
#
_symmetry.space_group_name_H-M   'P 1'
#
loop_
_entity.id
_entity.type
_entity.pdbx_description
1 polymer ?
#
loop_
_entity_poly.entity_id
_entity_poly.type
_entity_poly.pdbx_seq_one_letter_code
_entity_poly.pdbx_strand_id
1 'polypeptide(L)'
;MPWKETKMSDQRMNFALRSLQEGVNFTELCASYGISRKTGYKWRGRYMKEGAMGLNDLSRKPASSPNQLSQSLMCQIVKLHERHPHWGPRKILNLLHRDVAFAAEAPSESSLKRVFKRCGWSRKRSRRRNEQAGRITSGKRAQGNNEVWTVDFKGWWRTGDNERCEPLTVRDEYSRYVLVAQPMARSDTQSVKAVFEKLFKCYGVPGAIRSDNGSPFASSKAILGLSRLSVWWLSLGISLERGRPGKPQDNGGHERMHRDISSEVQACSHGNLAEQTAALELWRETFNTVRPHESLGMKTPAEVYESSEQKYEGTPSDLDYPGMIRRKVSSRGYLKYENHLIPISTALCGWSVGLKPLDKDHLEVYFASQYLGQIELSTLSLLSGASPREQGESRTQEAS
;
A
#
# COMPACT_ATOMS: atom_id res chain seq x y z
N MET A 1 16.61 -58.77 -15.33
CA MET A 1 15.75 -58.38 -14.22
C MET A 1 16.49 -57.29 -13.42
N PRO A 2 15.92 -56.10 -13.21
CA PRO A 2 16.60 -55.11 -12.41
C PRO A 2 16.65 -55.56 -10.95
N TRP A 3 17.82 -55.42 -10.33
CA TRP A 3 18.06 -55.74 -8.95
C TRP A 3 17.17 -54.87 -8.08
N LYS A 4 16.42 -55.45 -7.12
CA LYS A 4 15.64 -54.67 -6.16
C LYS A 4 16.62 -53.91 -5.28
N GLU A 5 16.57 -52.57 -5.28
CA GLU A 5 17.24 -51.75 -4.26
C GLU A 5 16.70 -52.17 -2.88
N THR A 6 17.50 -52.84 -2.08
CA THR A 6 17.18 -53.20 -0.73
C THR A 6 17.29 -51.96 0.15
N LYS A 7 16.18 -51.52 0.76
CA LYS A 7 16.21 -50.41 1.72
C LYS A 7 17.15 -50.76 2.88
N MET A 8 17.82 -49.74 3.45
CA MET A 8 18.74 -49.91 4.58
C MET A 8 18.07 -50.59 5.79
N SER A 9 16.75 -50.36 6.02
CA SER A 9 15.92 -51.05 6.98
C SER A 9 15.86 -52.56 6.78
N ASP A 10 15.75 -52.99 5.51
CA ASP A 10 15.64 -54.42 5.14
C ASP A 10 16.98 -55.14 5.35
N GLN A 11 18.08 -54.48 5.08
CA GLN A 11 19.43 -55.03 5.39
C GLN A 11 19.63 -55.19 6.89
N ARG A 12 19.23 -54.21 7.71
CA ARG A 12 19.27 -54.29 9.18
C ARG A 12 18.39 -55.38 9.70
N MET A 13 17.21 -55.59 9.16
CA MET A 13 16.28 -56.65 9.53
C MET A 13 16.91 -58.01 9.23
N ASN A 14 17.41 -58.21 7.99
CA ASN A 14 18.07 -59.46 7.58
C ASN A 14 19.29 -59.78 8.46
N PHE A 15 20.11 -58.78 8.76
CA PHE A 15 21.24 -58.93 9.69
C PHE A 15 20.75 -59.34 11.08
N ALA A 16 19.75 -58.63 11.65
CA ALA A 16 19.25 -58.91 12.98
C ALA A 16 18.69 -60.34 13.12
N LEU A 17 17.87 -60.78 12.15
CA LEU A 17 17.28 -62.09 12.10
C LEU A 17 18.38 -63.20 12.01
N ARG A 18 19.34 -63.03 11.12
CA ARG A 18 20.49 -63.98 10.97
C ARG A 18 21.34 -64.01 12.22
N SER A 19 21.53 -62.90 12.90
CA SER A 19 22.33 -62.83 14.15
C SER A 19 21.73 -63.56 15.36
N LEU A 20 20.47 -63.96 15.26
CA LEU A 20 19.75 -64.73 16.30
C LEU A 20 19.65 -66.23 16.00
N GLN A 21 20.12 -66.68 14.84
CA GLN A 21 20.15 -68.11 14.49
C GLN A 21 21.25 -68.87 15.30
N GLU A 22 20.92 -70.10 15.71
CA GLU A 22 21.90 -70.94 16.36
C GLU A 22 23.10 -71.31 15.47
N GLY A 23 24.29 -71.31 16.03
CA GLY A 23 25.51 -71.67 15.32
C GLY A 23 26.15 -70.62 14.42
N VAL A 24 25.60 -69.42 14.36
CA VAL A 24 26.14 -68.34 13.49
C VAL A 24 27.37 -67.69 14.12
N ASN A 25 28.48 -67.66 13.37
CA ASN A 25 29.67 -66.91 13.74
C ASN A 25 29.39 -65.40 13.58
N PHE A 26 29.13 -64.72 14.72
CA PHE A 26 28.75 -63.30 14.72
C PHE A 26 29.80 -62.39 14.10
N THR A 27 31.11 -62.76 14.18
CA THR A 27 32.20 -61.95 13.60
C THR A 27 32.17 -62.02 12.08
N GLU A 28 32.01 -63.23 11.52
CA GLU A 28 31.89 -63.43 10.07
C GLU A 28 30.61 -62.80 9.50
N LEU A 29 29.51 -62.88 10.26
CA LEU A 29 28.27 -62.24 9.88
C LEU A 29 28.43 -60.69 9.80
N CYS A 30 29.10 -60.06 10.78
CA CYS A 30 29.38 -58.62 10.73
C CYS A 30 30.27 -58.27 9.51
N ALA A 31 31.29 -59.08 9.25
CA ALA A 31 32.16 -58.87 8.09
C ALA A 31 31.41 -58.99 6.77
N SER A 32 30.48 -59.93 6.62
CA SER A 32 29.70 -60.13 5.40
C SER A 32 28.73 -58.94 5.11
N TYR A 33 28.32 -58.22 6.17
CA TYR A 33 27.52 -56.99 6.04
C TYR A 33 28.37 -55.69 6.02
N GLY A 34 29.70 -55.79 6.06
CA GLY A 34 30.62 -54.65 6.07
C GLY A 34 30.49 -53.75 7.29
N ILE A 35 30.06 -54.32 8.47
CA ILE A 35 29.84 -53.55 9.68
C ILE A 35 30.78 -54.03 10.83
N SER A 36 31.13 -53.13 11.73
CA SER A 36 31.89 -53.48 12.90
C SER A 36 31.06 -54.33 13.87
N ARG A 37 31.69 -55.17 14.68
CA ARG A 37 31.02 -55.96 15.75
C ARG A 37 30.23 -55.07 16.70
N LYS A 38 30.74 -53.88 17.06
CA LYS A 38 30.03 -52.89 17.87
C LYS A 38 28.72 -52.47 17.23
N THR A 39 28.69 -52.20 15.92
CA THR A 39 27.49 -51.88 15.14
C THR A 39 26.54 -53.07 15.06
N GLY A 40 27.07 -54.28 14.90
CA GLY A 40 26.27 -55.50 14.89
C GLY A 40 25.52 -55.70 16.23
N TYR A 41 26.24 -55.65 17.37
CA TYR A 41 25.60 -55.74 18.68
C TYR A 41 24.56 -54.63 18.95
N LYS A 42 24.83 -53.42 18.46
CA LYS A 42 23.85 -52.31 18.57
C LYS A 42 22.53 -52.64 17.86
N TRP A 43 22.60 -53.15 16.63
CA TRP A 43 21.39 -53.45 15.84
C TRP A 43 20.68 -54.70 16.36
N ARG A 44 21.41 -55.74 16.77
CA ARG A 44 20.86 -56.95 17.42
C ARG A 44 20.14 -56.57 18.70
N GLY A 45 20.78 -55.79 19.57
CA GLY A 45 20.19 -55.37 20.87
C GLY A 45 18.94 -54.52 20.70
N ARG A 46 18.91 -53.62 19.71
CA ARG A 46 17.71 -52.84 19.43
C ARG A 46 16.58 -53.72 18.89
N TYR A 47 16.89 -54.66 18.03
CA TYR A 47 15.88 -55.59 17.53
C TYR A 47 15.32 -56.49 18.63
N MET A 48 16.14 -56.96 19.53
CA MET A 48 15.67 -57.76 20.68
C MET A 48 14.78 -56.94 21.63
N LYS A 49 15.06 -55.66 21.78
CA LYS A 49 14.32 -54.76 22.70
C LYS A 49 13.03 -54.22 22.12
N GLU A 50 13.05 -53.80 20.85
CA GLU A 50 11.98 -53.02 20.24
C GLU A 50 11.47 -53.63 18.92
N GLY A 51 11.90 -54.83 18.55
CA GLY A 51 11.56 -55.50 17.33
C GLY A 51 12.00 -54.71 16.09
N ALA A 52 11.22 -54.80 15.02
CA ALA A 52 11.47 -54.10 13.76
C ALA A 52 11.55 -52.58 13.89
N MET A 53 10.84 -52.00 14.87
CA MET A 53 10.84 -50.55 15.11
C MET A 53 12.21 -50.05 15.59
N GLY A 54 12.94 -50.87 16.36
CA GLY A 54 14.29 -50.56 16.85
C GLY A 54 15.36 -50.45 15.75
N LEU A 55 15.08 -50.93 14.55
CA LEU A 55 15.96 -50.85 13.38
C LEU A 55 15.90 -49.54 12.62
N ASN A 56 14.93 -48.68 12.94
CA ASN A 56 14.84 -47.35 12.38
C ASN A 56 15.94 -46.44 12.94
N ASP A 57 16.34 -45.45 12.14
CA ASP A 57 17.26 -44.43 12.64
C ASP A 57 16.57 -43.55 13.69
N LEU A 58 17.19 -43.47 14.85
CA LEU A 58 16.74 -42.51 15.88
C LEU A 58 17.03 -41.10 15.44
N SER A 59 16.11 -40.19 15.75
CA SER A 59 16.31 -38.78 15.50
C SER A 59 17.62 -38.31 16.17
N ARG A 60 18.47 -37.64 15.41
CA ARG A 60 19.69 -37.00 15.93
C ARG A 60 19.40 -35.63 16.57
N LYS A 61 18.12 -35.25 16.63
CA LYS A 61 17.70 -33.99 17.22
C LYS A 61 17.92 -34.05 18.74
N PRO A 62 18.53 -33.03 19.36
CA PRO A 62 18.67 -32.96 20.79
C PRO A 62 17.31 -33.05 21.49
N ALA A 63 17.26 -33.75 22.62
CA ALA A 63 16.04 -33.92 23.44
C ALA A 63 15.54 -32.56 23.99
N SER A 64 16.46 -31.62 24.25
CA SER A 64 16.16 -30.24 24.63
C SER A 64 16.92 -29.25 23.76
N SER A 65 16.32 -28.10 23.51
CA SER A 65 16.96 -26.98 22.81
C SER A 65 16.85 -25.75 23.71
N PRO A 66 17.96 -25.20 24.22
CA PRO A 66 17.94 -24.05 25.11
C PRO A 66 17.34 -22.79 24.44
N ASN A 67 17.33 -22.75 23.10
CA ASN A 67 16.76 -21.65 22.32
C ASN A 67 15.33 -21.95 21.80
N GLN A 68 14.64 -22.93 22.39
CA GLN A 68 13.27 -23.23 22.02
C GLN A 68 12.34 -22.14 22.59
N LEU A 69 11.48 -21.58 21.74
CA LEU A 69 10.47 -20.63 22.19
C LEU A 69 9.52 -21.28 23.19
N SER A 70 9.11 -20.55 24.22
CA SER A 70 8.14 -21.03 25.21
C SER A 70 6.79 -21.31 24.52
N GLN A 71 6.02 -22.24 25.11
CA GLN A 71 4.71 -22.59 24.55
C GLN A 71 3.75 -21.39 24.60
N SER A 72 3.82 -20.58 25.67
CA SER A 72 3.04 -19.34 25.81
C SER A 72 3.32 -18.35 24.68
N LEU A 73 4.60 -18.11 24.39
CA LEU A 73 5.02 -17.23 23.30
C LEU A 73 4.59 -17.78 21.92
N MET A 74 4.69 -19.10 21.71
CA MET A 74 4.20 -19.72 20.47
C MET A 74 2.70 -19.55 20.30
N CYS A 75 1.91 -19.74 21.36
CA CYS A 75 0.46 -19.49 21.34
C CYS A 75 0.15 -18.02 21.00
N GLN A 76 0.90 -17.07 21.56
CA GLN A 76 0.72 -15.66 21.28
C GLN A 76 1.06 -15.32 19.81
N ILE A 77 2.14 -15.89 19.27
CA ILE A 77 2.50 -15.74 17.85
C ILE A 77 1.38 -16.26 16.95
N VAL A 78 0.81 -17.43 17.27
CA VAL A 78 -0.32 -17.99 16.50
C VAL A 78 -1.52 -17.07 16.56
N LYS A 79 -1.94 -16.62 17.76
CA LYS A 79 -3.07 -15.68 17.95
C LYS A 79 -2.88 -14.38 17.16
N LEU A 80 -1.68 -13.79 17.19
CA LEU A 80 -1.38 -12.57 16.41
C LEU A 80 -1.44 -12.82 14.91
N HIS A 81 -0.96 -13.99 14.45
CA HIS A 81 -1.03 -14.34 13.03
C HIS A 81 -2.46 -14.64 12.59
N GLU A 82 -3.28 -15.28 13.39
CA GLU A 82 -4.71 -15.51 13.11
C GLU A 82 -5.49 -14.21 13.00
N ARG A 83 -5.19 -13.22 13.86
CA ARG A 83 -5.79 -11.87 13.76
C ARG A 83 -5.32 -11.10 12.54
N HIS A 84 -4.08 -11.33 12.10
CA HIS A 84 -3.44 -10.59 11.02
C HIS A 84 -2.75 -11.53 10.03
N PRO A 85 -3.49 -12.38 9.29
CA PRO A 85 -2.93 -13.46 8.46
C PRO A 85 -2.09 -12.95 7.28
N HIS A 86 -2.26 -11.68 6.93
CA HIS A 86 -1.53 -11.03 5.85
C HIS A 86 -0.25 -10.31 6.32
N TRP A 87 0.03 -10.28 7.64
CA TRP A 87 1.20 -9.59 8.17
C TRP A 87 2.41 -10.52 8.24
N GLY A 88 3.55 -9.99 7.80
CA GLY A 88 4.82 -10.72 7.85
C GLY A 88 5.46 -10.74 9.23
N PRO A 89 6.53 -11.55 9.41
CA PRO A 89 7.18 -11.75 10.72
C PRO A 89 7.67 -10.45 11.36
N ARG A 90 8.12 -9.46 10.62
CA ARG A 90 8.56 -8.16 11.18
C ARG A 90 7.46 -7.42 11.90
N LYS A 91 6.24 -7.41 11.33
CA LYS A 91 5.09 -6.74 11.93
C LYS A 91 4.63 -7.46 13.19
N ILE A 92 4.54 -8.80 13.13
CA ILE A 92 4.20 -9.62 14.31
C ILE A 92 5.26 -9.46 15.40
N LEU A 93 6.55 -9.41 15.06
CA LEU A 93 7.62 -9.15 16.02
C LEU A 93 7.46 -7.78 16.71
N ASN A 94 7.11 -6.75 15.94
CA ASN A 94 6.88 -5.43 16.53
C ASN A 94 5.71 -5.42 17.51
N LEU A 95 4.63 -6.15 17.21
CA LEU A 95 3.51 -6.31 18.16
C LEU A 95 3.93 -7.04 19.43
N LEU A 96 4.77 -8.07 19.32
CA LEU A 96 5.32 -8.77 20.49
C LEU A 96 6.18 -7.85 21.36
N HIS A 97 7.00 -6.99 20.75
CA HIS A 97 7.78 -5.99 21.49
C HIS A 97 6.94 -4.93 22.19
N ARG A 98 5.74 -4.65 21.69
CA ARG A 98 4.78 -3.70 22.30
C ARG A 98 3.94 -4.35 23.39
N ASP A 99 3.88 -5.68 23.42
CA ASP A 99 3.14 -6.43 24.44
C ASP A 99 4.01 -6.61 25.67
N VAL A 100 3.65 -5.95 26.76
CA VAL A 100 4.41 -5.95 28.03
C VAL A 100 4.70 -7.37 28.52
N ALA A 101 3.75 -8.32 28.32
CA ALA A 101 3.89 -9.70 28.76
C ALA A 101 4.93 -10.50 27.97
N PHE A 102 5.21 -10.12 26.73
CA PHE A 102 6.07 -10.89 25.83
C PHE A 102 7.29 -10.13 25.31
N ALA A 103 7.42 -8.84 25.61
CA ALA A 103 8.51 -7.98 25.10
C ALA A 103 9.90 -8.54 25.47
N ALA A 104 10.07 -9.03 26.71
CA ALA A 104 11.34 -9.58 27.19
C ALA A 104 11.68 -10.95 26.58
N GLU A 105 10.67 -11.74 26.20
CA GLU A 105 10.82 -13.06 25.59
C GLU A 105 10.76 -13.02 24.06
N ALA A 106 10.56 -11.84 23.47
CA ALA A 106 10.39 -11.69 22.03
C ALA A 106 11.58 -12.30 21.27
N PRO A 107 11.33 -13.15 20.25
CA PRO A 107 12.39 -13.85 19.54
C PRO A 107 13.12 -12.91 18.60
N SER A 108 14.31 -13.31 18.14
CA SER A 108 14.96 -12.61 17.04
C SER A 108 14.11 -12.70 15.74
N GLU A 109 14.24 -11.73 14.84
CA GLU A 109 13.56 -11.73 13.55
C GLU A 109 13.83 -13.02 12.76
N SER A 110 15.06 -13.54 12.82
CA SER A 110 15.46 -14.79 12.17
C SER A 110 14.75 -16.01 12.75
N SER A 111 14.57 -16.05 14.08
CA SER A 111 13.84 -17.12 14.73
C SER A 111 12.36 -17.10 14.35
N LEU A 112 11.74 -15.92 14.35
CA LEU A 112 10.35 -15.79 13.93
C LEU A 112 10.13 -16.12 12.44
N LYS A 113 11.05 -15.74 11.56
CA LYS A 113 11.03 -16.18 10.15
C LYS A 113 11.07 -17.68 9.99
N ARG A 114 11.84 -18.40 10.84
CA ARG A 114 11.87 -19.88 10.84
C ARG A 114 10.53 -20.46 11.29
N VAL A 115 9.87 -19.85 12.32
CA VAL A 115 8.52 -20.23 12.71
C VAL A 115 7.55 -20.10 11.56
N PHE A 116 7.50 -18.93 10.91
CA PHE A 116 6.66 -18.67 9.75
C PHE A 116 6.88 -19.69 8.61
N LYS A 117 8.14 -20.04 8.35
CA LYS A 117 8.49 -21.06 7.35
C LYS A 117 7.95 -22.44 7.73
N ARG A 118 8.11 -22.85 8.99
CA ARG A 118 7.65 -24.16 9.50
C ARG A 118 6.13 -24.30 9.49
N CYS A 119 5.42 -23.22 9.83
CA CYS A 119 3.96 -23.16 9.82
C CYS A 119 3.36 -22.95 8.42
N GLY A 120 4.19 -22.83 7.38
CA GLY A 120 3.70 -22.59 6.01
C GLY A 120 3.16 -21.17 5.75
N TRP A 121 3.34 -20.23 6.68
CA TRP A 121 2.84 -18.85 6.58
C TRP A 121 3.69 -17.96 5.69
N SER A 122 4.86 -18.44 5.25
CA SER A 122 5.73 -17.67 4.35
C SER A 122 5.21 -17.71 2.92
N ARG A 123 4.82 -16.56 2.40
CA ARG A 123 4.45 -16.43 0.97
C ARG A 123 5.69 -16.56 0.09
N LYS A 124 5.65 -17.42 -0.92
CA LYS A 124 6.69 -17.47 -1.96
C LYS A 124 6.66 -16.11 -2.67
N ARG A 125 7.74 -15.34 -2.59
CA ARG A 125 7.93 -14.18 -3.45
C ARG A 125 7.99 -14.68 -4.89
N SER A 126 7.01 -14.33 -5.72
CA SER A 126 7.21 -14.44 -7.16
C SER A 126 8.40 -13.54 -7.50
N ARG A 127 9.43 -14.10 -8.14
CA ARG A 127 10.51 -13.31 -8.71
C ARG A 127 9.92 -12.51 -9.87
N ARG A 128 9.34 -11.35 -9.61
CA ARG A 128 9.22 -10.34 -10.64
C ARG A 128 10.65 -9.93 -10.97
N ARG A 129 11.08 -10.20 -12.19
CA ARG A 129 12.27 -9.60 -12.79
C ARG A 129 12.14 -8.10 -12.58
N ASN A 130 12.95 -7.52 -11.71
CA ASN A 130 13.17 -6.09 -11.64
C ASN A 130 13.95 -5.69 -12.88
N GLU A 131 13.27 -5.49 -13.98
CA GLU A 131 13.78 -4.64 -15.04
C GLU A 131 13.67 -3.23 -14.49
N GLN A 132 14.82 -2.67 -14.18
CA GLN A 132 15.16 -1.27 -13.99
C GLN A 132 13.96 -0.31 -13.79
N ALA A 133 13.30 -0.39 -12.68
CA ALA A 133 12.45 0.68 -12.21
C ALA A 133 13.37 1.75 -11.60
N GLY A 134 13.92 2.60 -12.44
CA GLY A 134 14.47 3.87 -12.00
C GLY A 134 13.40 4.55 -11.15
N ARG A 135 13.72 4.81 -9.89
CA ARG A 135 12.86 5.55 -8.95
C ARG A 135 12.80 7.02 -9.36
N ILE A 136 12.12 7.32 -10.44
CA ILE A 136 11.75 8.69 -10.77
C ILE A 136 10.27 8.82 -10.41
N THR A 137 10.00 9.19 -9.18
CA THR A 137 8.66 9.63 -8.78
C THR A 137 8.50 11.07 -9.26
N SER A 138 7.49 11.32 -10.10
CA SER A 138 7.18 12.65 -10.64
C SER A 138 6.34 13.48 -9.65
N GLY A 139 6.60 13.48 -8.44
CA GLY A 139 5.96 14.32 -7.44
C GLY A 139 6.95 14.63 -6.34
N LYS A 140 6.90 15.79 -5.73
CA LYS A 140 7.68 16.07 -4.53
C LYS A 140 7.30 15.02 -3.50
N ARG A 141 8.28 14.33 -2.94
CA ARG A 141 8.05 13.45 -1.80
C ARG A 141 7.65 14.34 -0.63
N ALA A 142 6.47 14.12 -0.06
CA ALA A 142 6.03 14.82 1.12
C ALA A 142 7.05 14.67 2.26
N GLN A 143 7.43 15.77 2.88
CA GLN A 143 8.39 15.82 3.98
C GLN A 143 7.71 16.00 5.34
N GLY A 144 6.43 16.39 5.34
CA GLY A 144 5.61 16.61 6.53
C GLY A 144 4.17 16.16 6.36
N ASN A 145 3.46 16.10 7.49
CA ASN A 145 2.03 15.81 7.54
C ASN A 145 1.25 16.86 6.75
N ASN A 146 0.24 16.41 6.01
CA ASN A 146 -0.69 17.26 5.25
C ASN A 146 -0.02 18.11 4.15
N GLU A 147 1.25 17.88 3.80
CA GLU A 147 1.81 18.49 2.60
C GLU A 147 1.12 17.97 1.35
N VAL A 148 0.90 16.65 1.26
CA VAL A 148 0.25 16.01 0.12
C VAL A 148 -0.72 14.95 0.61
N TRP A 149 -1.99 15.08 0.29
CA TRP A 149 -2.94 13.99 0.38
C TRP A 149 -3.05 13.26 -0.95
N THR A 150 -3.10 11.95 -0.95
CA THR A 150 -3.34 11.15 -2.15
C THR A 150 -4.76 10.63 -2.13
N VAL A 151 -5.45 10.70 -3.27
CA VAL A 151 -6.83 10.23 -3.45
C VAL A 151 -6.93 9.32 -4.65
N ASP A 152 -7.70 8.23 -4.50
CA ASP A 152 -7.94 7.28 -5.58
C ASP A 152 -9.19 6.43 -5.27
N PHE A 153 -9.85 5.90 -6.32
CA PHE A 153 -10.85 4.86 -6.20
C PHE A 153 -10.17 3.50 -6.25
N LYS A 154 -10.50 2.64 -5.26
CA LYS A 154 -9.92 1.29 -5.19
C LYS A 154 -10.31 0.40 -6.40
N GLY A 155 -11.28 0.81 -7.18
CA GLY A 155 -12.02 -0.05 -8.07
C GLY A 155 -13.13 -0.78 -7.33
N TRP A 156 -14.05 -1.35 -8.08
CA TRP A 156 -15.28 -1.90 -7.52
C TRP A 156 -15.26 -3.43 -7.41
N TRP A 157 -16.07 -3.95 -6.48
CA TRP A 157 -16.45 -5.36 -6.37
C TRP A 157 -17.92 -5.45 -5.93
N ARG A 158 -18.44 -6.66 -5.84
CA ARG A 158 -19.81 -6.88 -5.37
C ARG A 158 -19.82 -7.46 -3.96
N THR A 159 -20.79 -7.03 -3.17
CA THR A 159 -21.15 -7.59 -1.87
C THR A 159 -21.97 -8.87 -2.05
N GLY A 160 -22.28 -9.59 -0.97
CA GLY A 160 -23.04 -10.83 -1.02
C GLY A 160 -24.46 -10.67 -1.58
N ASP A 161 -25.10 -9.51 -1.34
CA ASP A 161 -26.40 -9.11 -1.91
C ASP A 161 -26.27 -8.51 -3.32
N ASN A 162 -25.09 -8.62 -3.95
CA ASN A 162 -24.80 -8.18 -5.30
C ASN A 162 -24.74 -6.65 -5.49
N GLU A 163 -24.72 -5.85 -4.43
CA GLU A 163 -24.52 -4.41 -4.52
C GLU A 163 -23.08 -4.06 -4.91
N ARG A 164 -22.92 -2.91 -5.58
CA ARG A 164 -21.59 -2.41 -5.99
C ARG A 164 -20.91 -1.67 -4.83
N CYS A 165 -19.75 -2.15 -4.44
CA CYS A 165 -18.87 -1.49 -3.50
C CYS A 165 -17.68 -0.91 -4.26
N GLU A 166 -17.55 0.43 -4.27
CA GLU A 166 -16.44 1.16 -4.88
C GLU A 166 -15.89 2.19 -3.89
N PRO A 167 -14.88 1.83 -3.09
CA PRO A 167 -14.38 2.73 -2.07
C PRO A 167 -13.57 3.88 -2.64
N LEU A 168 -13.89 5.09 -2.21
CA LEU A 168 -13.00 6.24 -2.26
C LEU A 168 -12.01 6.13 -1.09
N THR A 169 -10.74 6.28 -1.38
CA THR A 169 -9.66 6.25 -0.40
C THR A 169 -8.87 7.55 -0.46
N VAL A 170 -8.63 8.15 0.70
CA VAL A 170 -7.76 9.33 0.86
C VAL A 170 -6.79 9.06 1.98
N ARG A 171 -5.51 9.35 1.75
CA ARG A 171 -4.49 9.19 2.78
C ARG A 171 -3.48 10.33 2.74
N ASP A 172 -2.86 10.61 3.86
CA ASP A 172 -1.68 11.45 3.94
C ASP A 172 -0.44 10.72 3.39
N GLU A 173 0.31 11.38 2.51
CA GLU A 173 1.46 10.73 1.83
C GLU A 173 2.65 10.53 2.76
N TYR A 174 2.88 11.43 3.70
CA TYR A 174 4.00 11.35 4.64
C TYR A 174 3.80 10.28 5.70
N SER A 175 2.76 10.42 6.52
CA SER A 175 2.45 9.53 7.64
C SER A 175 1.82 8.20 7.22
N ARG A 176 1.34 8.09 5.99
CA ARG A 176 0.55 6.94 5.51
C ARG A 176 -0.84 6.85 6.16
N TYR A 177 -1.23 7.82 6.95
CA TYR A 177 -2.52 7.82 7.65
C TYR A 177 -3.67 7.82 6.65
N VAL A 178 -4.56 6.85 6.77
CA VAL A 178 -5.75 6.72 5.93
C VAL A 178 -6.86 7.58 6.53
N LEU A 179 -7.14 8.70 5.88
CA LEU A 179 -8.15 9.67 6.30
C LEU A 179 -9.56 9.12 6.09
N VAL A 180 -9.78 8.43 4.97
CA VAL A 180 -11.05 7.76 4.65
C VAL A 180 -10.81 6.55 3.75
N ALA A 181 -11.63 5.52 3.95
CA ALA A 181 -11.79 4.37 3.07
C ALA A 181 -13.28 3.99 3.12
N GLN A 182 -14.11 4.59 2.27
CA GLN A 182 -15.56 4.37 2.31
C GLN A 182 -16.16 4.11 0.94
N PRO A 183 -17.14 3.20 0.81
CA PRO A 183 -17.87 2.99 -0.42
C PRO A 183 -18.61 4.24 -0.85
N MET A 184 -18.60 4.51 -2.15
CA MET A 184 -19.35 5.62 -2.73
C MET A 184 -20.55 5.08 -3.49
N ALA A 185 -21.73 5.63 -3.22
CA ALA A 185 -22.93 5.32 -4.01
C ALA A 185 -22.82 5.87 -5.43
N ARG A 186 -22.13 7.00 -5.57
CA ARG A 186 -21.83 7.67 -6.85
C ARG A 186 -20.44 8.25 -6.80
N SER A 187 -19.69 8.06 -7.88
CA SER A 187 -18.35 8.66 -8.06
C SER A 187 -18.42 10.03 -8.78
N ASP A 188 -19.47 10.81 -8.50
CA ASP A 188 -19.64 12.14 -9.05
C ASP A 188 -18.95 13.24 -8.20
N THR A 189 -18.81 14.42 -8.81
CA THR A 189 -18.14 15.56 -8.17
C THR A 189 -18.80 15.97 -6.84
N GLN A 190 -20.14 15.96 -6.75
CA GLN A 190 -20.84 16.42 -5.58
C GLN A 190 -20.67 15.45 -4.39
N SER A 191 -20.79 14.15 -4.65
CA SER A 191 -20.60 13.11 -3.64
C SER A 191 -19.18 13.11 -3.10
N VAL A 192 -18.17 13.23 -3.98
CA VAL A 192 -16.75 13.28 -3.57
C VAL A 192 -16.46 14.57 -2.82
N LYS A 193 -17.01 15.72 -3.27
CA LYS A 193 -16.87 17.01 -2.57
C LYS A 193 -17.39 16.92 -1.14
N ALA A 194 -18.56 16.32 -0.92
CA ALA A 194 -19.14 16.16 0.42
C ALA A 194 -18.24 15.32 1.35
N VAL A 195 -17.53 14.32 0.82
CA VAL A 195 -16.53 13.57 1.60
C VAL A 195 -15.37 14.48 1.98
N PHE A 196 -14.81 15.22 1.03
CA PHE A 196 -13.69 16.12 1.31
C PHE A 196 -14.05 17.24 2.28
N GLU A 197 -15.27 17.78 2.23
CA GLU A 197 -15.73 18.77 3.21
C GLU A 197 -15.73 18.21 4.64
N LYS A 198 -16.12 16.95 4.82
CA LYS A 198 -16.02 16.28 6.12
C LYS A 198 -14.54 16.08 6.52
N LEU A 199 -13.69 15.64 5.61
CA LEU A 199 -12.27 15.46 5.87
C LEU A 199 -11.60 16.77 6.25
N PHE A 200 -11.85 17.86 5.53
CA PHE A 200 -11.29 19.17 5.82
C PHE A 200 -11.76 19.74 7.18
N LYS A 201 -13.01 19.47 7.57
CA LYS A 201 -13.51 19.83 8.91
C LYS A 201 -12.83 19.04 10.03
N CYS A 202 -12.54 17.75 9.79
CA CYS A 202 -11.94 16.87 10.80
C CYS A 202 -10.42 17.03 10.90
N TYR A 203 -9.75 17.17 9.77
CA TYR A 203 -8.28 17.05 9.69
C TYR A 203 -7.58 18.33 9.22
N GLY A 204 -8.35 19.38 8.86
CA GLY A 204 -7.82 20.59 8.23
C GLY A 204 -7.53 20.40 6.74
N VAL A 205 -6.99 21.43 6.09
CA VAL A 205 -6.77 21.50 4.65
C VAL A 205 -5.32 21.13 4.32
N PRO A 206 -5.05 20.26 3.32
CA PRO A 206 -3.69 19.93 2.92
C PRO A 206 -3.10 20.99 1.98
N GLY A 207 -1.78 21.02 1.85
CA GLY A 207 -1.08 21.88 0.90
C GLY A 207 -1.31 21.47 -0.55
N ALA A 208 -1.43 20.16 -0.82
CA ALA A 208 -1.66 19.63 -2.15
C ALA A 208 -2.51 18.35 -2.11
N ILE A 209 -3.24 18.09 -3.20
CA ILE A 209 -3.94 16.83 -3.44
C ILE A 209 -3.39 16.19 -4.70
N ARG A 210 -2.90 14.94 -4.55
CA ARG A 210 -2.47 14.09 -5.68
C ARG A 210 -3.58 13.13 -6.05
N SER A 211 -4.01 13.19 -7.32
CA SER A 211 -5.02 12.30 -7.89
C SER A 211 -4.55 11.70 -9.22
N ASP A 212 -5.29 10.69 -9.69
CA ASP A 212 -5.21 10.25 -11.08
C ASP A 212 -5.82 11.30 -12.03
N ASN A 213 -5.79 11.02 -13.33
CA ASN A 213 -6.38 11.85 -14.36
C ASN A 213 -7.82 11.46 -14.72
N GLY A 214 -8.45 10.63 -13.89
CA GLY A 214 -9.83 10.16 -14.08
C GLY A 214 -10.87 11.10 -13.50
N SER A 215 -12.12 10.96 -13.97
CA SER A 215 -13.27 11.63 -13.37
C SER A 215 -13.53 11.06 -11.95
N PRO A 216 -13.91 11.89 -10.95
CA PRO A 216 -14.25 13.32 -11.01
C PRO A 216 -13.05 14.26 -10.77
N PHE A 217 -11.83 13.73 -10.58
CA PHE A 217 -10.64 14.51 -10.22
C PHE A 217 -10.14 15.36 -11.39
N ALA A 218 -10.26 14.84 -12.60
CA ALA A 218 -9.84 15.52 -13.83
C ALA A 218 -10.89 15.45 -14.94
N SER A 219 -10.73 16.29 -15.94
CA SER A 219 -11.56 16.31 -17.16
C SER A 219 -10.67 16.38 -18.40
N SER A 220 -10.71 15.36 -19.23
CA SER A 220 -9.93 15.30 -20.47
C SER A 220 -10.28 16.39 -21.49
N LYS A 221 -11.46 17.00 -21.35
CA LYS A 221 -11.99 18.04 -22.27
C LYS A 221 -11.79 19.47 -21.77
N ALA A 222 -11.30 19.66 -20.55
CA ALA A 222 -11.16 20.99 -19.96
C ALA A 222 -9.70 21.47 -20.00
N ILE A 223 -9.53 22.80 -19.93
CA ILE A 223 -8.22 23.43 -19.87
C ILE A 223 -7.41 22.85 -18.70
N LEU A 224 -6.16 22.54 -18.93
CA LEU A 224 -5.26 21.89 -17.96
C LEU A 224 -5.86 20.65 -17.28
N GLY A 225 -6.87 20.02 -17.89
CA GLY A 225 -7.57 18.89 -17.30
C GLY A 225 -8.40 19.24 -16.05
N LEU A 226 -8.74 20.50 -15.81
CA LEU A 226 -9.45 20.93 -14.62
C LEU A 226 -10.89 20.42 -14.60
N SER A 227 -11.30 19.79 -13.50
CA SER A 227 -12.68 19.46 -13.18
C SER A 227 -13.27 20.49 -12.21
N ARG A 228 -14.58 20.49 -12.01
CA ARG A 228 -15.21 21.34 -10.97
C ARG A 228 -14.69 21.03 -9.56
N LEU A 229 -14.32 19.78 -9.29
CA LEU A 229 -13.74 19.38 -8.03
C LEU A 229 -12.32 19.96 -7.86
N SER A 230 -11.48 19.85 -8.89
CA SER A 230 -10.14 20.41 -8.83
C SER A 230 -10.13 21.94 -8.77
N VAL A 231 -11.07 22.60 -9.44
CA VAL A 231 -11.28 24.05 -9.30
C VAL A 231 -11.67 24.42 -7.87
N TRP A 232 -12.54 23.64 -7.23
CA TRP A 232 -12.88 23.86 -5.83
C TRP A 232 -11.68 23.68 -4.90
N TRP A 233 -10.82 22.67 -5.13
CA TRP A 233 -9.58 22.53 -4.36
C TRP A 233 -8.66 23.73 -4.53
N LEU A 234 -8.46 24.20 -5.77
CA LEU A 234 -7.67 25.40 -6.04
C LEU A 234 -8.24 26.65 -5.33
N SER A 235 -9.57 26.78 -5.24
CA SER A 235 -10.21 27.92 -4.54
C SER A 235 -9.96 27.91 -3.03
N LEU A 236 -9.58 26.76 -2.46
CA LEU A 236 -9.18 26.60 -1.06
C LEU A 236 -7.66 26.76 -0.85
N GLY A 237 -6.91 27.11 -1.90
CA GLY A 237 -5.46 27.22 -1.85
C GLY A 237 -4.72 25.89 -1.95
N ILE A 238 -5.42 24.78 -2.24
CA ILE A 238 -4.83 23.46 -2.37
C ILE A 238 -4.21 23.32 -3.77
N SER A 239 -2.94 22.97 -3.83
CA SER A 239 -2.25 22.68 -5.09
C SER A 239 -2.66 21.33 -5.68
N LEU A 240 -2.66 21.23 -7.02
CA LEU A 240 -2.99 19.97 -7.68
C LEU A 240 -1.73 19.25 -8.13
N GLU A 241 -1.56 18.01 -7.71
CA GLU A 241 -0.55 17.11 -8.23
C GLU A 241 -1.21 16.01 -9.05
N ARG A 242 -0.74 15.79 -10.26
CA ARG A 242 -1.28 14.75 -11.14
C ARG A 242 -0.22 13.70 -11.44
N GLY A 243 -0.62 12.42 -11.35
CA GLY A 243 0.20 11.33 -11.84
C GLY A 243 0.41 11.44 -13.35
N ARG A 244 1.62 11.07 -13.83
CA ARG A 244 1.89 11.01 -15.25
C ARG A 244 1.01 9.94 -15.92
N PRO A 245 0.41 10.21 -17.09
CA PRO A 245 -0.38 9.22 -17.80
C PRO A 245 0.39 7.91 -18.02
N GLY A 246 -0.24 6.77 -17.68
CA GLY A 246 0.35 5.45 -17.84
C GLY A 246 1.50 5.09 -16.89
N LYS A 247 1.74 5.89 -15.83
CA LYS A 247 2.76 5.61 -14.82
C LYS A 247 2.16 5.44 -13.42
N PRO A 248 1.59 4.27 -13.11
CA PRO A 248 0.99 4.00 -11.81
C PRO A 248 2.00 4.10 -10.65
N GLN A 249 3.28 4.00 -10.94
CA GLN A 249 4.37 4.12 -9.96
C GLN A 249 4.37 5.45 -9.19
N ASP A 250 3.82 6.51 -9.78
CA ASP A 250 3.74 7.83 -9.16
C ASP A 250 2.82 7.82 -7.92
N ASN A 251 1.91 6.85 -7.81
CA ASN A 251 1.03 6.60 -6.67
C ASN A 251 1.28 5.24 -5.98
N GLY A 252 2.51 4.72 -6.04
CA GLY A 252 2.87 3.38 -5.58
C GLY A 252 2.55 3.09 -4.11
N GLY A 253 2.48 4.13 -3.27
CA GLY A 253 2.03 4.00 -1.88
C GLY A 253 0.54 3.70 -1.78
N HIS A 254 -0.30 4.34 -2.60
CA HIS A 254 -1.74 4.12 -2.68
C HIS A 254 -2.05 2.74 -3.25
N GLU A 255 -1.37 2.34 -4.34
CA GLU A 255 -1.50 1.00 -4.91
C GLU A 255 -1.17 -0.11 -3.90
N ARG A 256 -0.17 0.10 -3.04
CA ARG A 256 0.15 -0.86 -1.99
C ARG A 256 -0.96 -0.95 -0.96
N MET A 257 -1.55 0.17 -0.55
CA MET A 257 -2.70 0.22 0.33
C MET A 257 -3.91 -0.50 -0.29
N HIS A 258 -4.19 -0.27 -1.57
CA HIS A 258 -5.26 -0.96 -2.30
C HIS A 258 -5.06 -2.46 -2.38
N ARG A 259 -3.81 -2.95 -2.49
CA ARG A 259 -3.51 -4.40 -2.40
C ARG A 259 -3.79 -4.96 -1.01
N ASP A 260 -3.52 -4.19 0.03
CA ASP A 260 -3.85 -4.58 1.40
C ASP A 260 -5.38 -4.66 1.58
N ILE A 261 -6.16 -3.68 1.11
CA ILE A 261 -7.63 -3.72 1.09
C ILE A 261 -8.13 -4.94 0.30
N SER A 262 -7.54 -5.23 -0.87
CA SER A 262 -7.93 -6.39 -1.67
C SER A 262 -7.77 -7.71 -0.91
N SER A 263 -6.68 -7.86 -0.18
CA SER A 263 -6.39 -9.12 0.52
C SER A 263 -7.07 -9.24 1.88
N GLU A 264 -7.34 -8.13 2.55
CA GLU A 264 -7.79 -8.11 3.95
C GLU A 264 -9.31 -7.84 4.06
N VAL A 265 -9.91 -7.15 3.09
CA VAL A 265 -11.33 -6.76 3.11
C VAL A 265 -12.09 -7.34 1.92
N GLN A 266 -11.64 -7.09 0.69
CA GLN A 266 -12.34 -7.53 -0.53
C GLN A 266 -12.37 -9.06 -0.66
N ALA A 267 -11.31 -9.77 -0.24
CA ALA A 267 -11.25 -11.22 -0.27
C ALA A 267 -12.26 -11.89 0.69
N CYS A 268 -12.71 -11.16 1.72
CA CYS A 268 -13.73 -11.58 2.67
C CYS A 268 -15.01 -10.77 2.42
N SER A 269 -15.58 -10.84 1.19
CA SER A 269 -16.77 -10.09 0.82
C SER A 269 -17.89 -10.30 1.84
N HIS A 270 -18.43 -9.20 2.37
CA HIS A 270 -19.50 -9.19 3.37
C HIS A 270 -20.89 -9.26 2.72
N GLY A 271 -21.92 -9.62 3.52
CA GLY A 271 -23.25 -9.90 3.03
C GLY A 271 -23.93 -8.72 2.33
N ASN A 272 -23.70 -7.50 2.82
CA ASN A 272 -24.30 -6.26 2.31
C ASN A 272 -23.33 -5.08 2.38
N LEU A 273 -23.72 -3.95 1.79
CA LEU A 273 -22.90 -2.76 1.72
C LEU A 273 -22.64 -2.12 3.10
N ALA A 274 -23.57 -2.22 4.03
CA ALA A 274 -23.41 -1.69 5.39
C ALA A 274 -22.32 -2.46 6.16
N GLU A 275 -22.37 -3.79 6.12
CA GLU A 275 -21.33 -4.65 6.70
C GLU A 275 -19.97 -4.42 6.03
N GLN A 276 -19.96 -4.27 4.70
CA GLN A 276 -18.74 -3.98 3.96
C GLN A 276 -18.14 -2.62 4.34
N THR A 277 -18.99 -1.62 4.60
CA THR A 277 -18.57 -0.29 5.07
C THR A 277 -17.97 -0.38 6.46
N ALA A 278 -18.60 -1.12 7.38
CA ALA A 278 -18.08 -1.34 8.72
C ALA A 278 -16.73 -2.08 8.70
N ALA A 279 -16.58 -3.06 7.81
CA ALA A 279 -15.31 -3.78 7.64
C ALA A 279 -14.19 -2.87 7.10
N LEU A 280 -14.50 -1.99 6.16
CA LEU A 280 -13.53 -0.99 5.65
C LEU A 280 -13.12 -0.02 6.74
N GLU A 281 -14.05 0.43 7.59
CA GLU A 281 -13.74 1.33 8.69
C GLU A 281 -12.88 0.65 9.76
N LEU A 282 -13.22 -0.59 10.16
CA LEU A 282 -12.40 -1.39 11.08
C LEU A 282 -10.99 -1.63 10.52
N TRP A 283 -10.91 -1.90 9.21
CA TRP A 283 -9.63 -2.03 8.52
C TRP A 283 -8.83 -0.72 8.57
N ARG A 284 -9.47 0.43 8.30
CA ARG A 284 -8.87 1.76 8.36
C ARG A 284 -8.32 2.06 9.75
N GLU A 285 -9.11 1.79 10.78
CA GLU A 285 -8.71 1.96 12.17
C GLU A 285 -7.50 1.07 12.51
N THR A 286 -7.56 -0.23 12.17
CA THR A 286 -6.45 -1.17 12.38
C THR A 286 -5.20 -0.76 11.60
N PHE A 287 -5.36 -0.28 10.37
CA PHE A 287 -4.27 0.21 9.53
C PHE A 287 -3.58 1.41 10.18
N ASN A 288 -4.34 2.34 10.73
CA ASN A 288 -3.83 3.57 11.32
C ASN A 288 -3.23 3.36 12.71
N THR A 289 -3.86 2.56 13.57
CA THR A 289 -3.53 2.50 15.01
C THR A 289 -2.75 1.27 15.42
N VAL A 290 -2.86 0.17 14.69
CA VAL A 290 -2.26 -1.13 15.07
C VAL A 290 -1.15 -1.56 14.13
N ARG A 291 -1.27 -1.30 12.82
CA ARG A 291 -0.36 -1.82 11.80
C ARG A 291 0.99 -1.10 11.79
N PRO A 292 2.11 -1.78 12.10
CA PRO A 292 3.44 -1.17 11.99
C PRO A 292 3.86 -1.01 10.53
N HIS A 293 4.52 0.10 10.19
CA HIS A 293 5.00 0.40 8.85
C HIS A 293 6.53 0.50 8.80
N GLU A 294 7.17 -0.33 7.96
CA GLU A 294 8.63 -0.32 7.81
C GLU A 294 9.17 1.05 7.38
N SER A 295 8.43 1.75 6.51
CA SER A 295 8.81 3.09 6.04
C SER A 295 8.72 4.18 7.12
N LEU A 296 8.03 3.91 8.23
CA LEU A 296 7.88 4.78 9.39
C LEU A 296 8.72 4.29 10.59
N GLY A 297 9.74 3.47 10.35
CA GLY A 297 10.54 2.88 11.43
C GLY A 297 9.74 1.95 12.34
N MET A 298 8.76 1.24 11.79
CA MET A 298 7.84 0.36 12.51
C MET A 298 6.83 1.07 13.43
N LYS A 299 6.72 2.41 13.34
CA LYS A 299 5.60 3.14 13.94
C LYS A 299 4.30 2.89 13.16
N THR A 300 3.18 3.10 13.83
CA THR A 300 1.87 3.14 13.16
C THR A 300 1.64 4.52 12.51
N PRO A 301 0.76 4.64 11.51
CA PRO A 301 0.42 5.93 10.94
C PRO A 301 -0.09 6.94 11.97
N ALA A 302 -0.89 6.51 12.94
CA ALA A 302 -1.43 7.37 13.99
C ALA A 302 -0.34 7.90 14.96
N GLU A 303 0.80 7.20 15.12
CA GLU A 303 1.93 7.69 15.91
C GLU A 303 2.74 8.78 15.20
N VAL A 304 2.46 9.04 13.92
CA VAL A 304 3.20 9.99 13.09
C VAL A 304 2.31 11.12 12.58
N TYR A 305 1.01 10.85 12.39
CA TYR A 305 0.06 11.79 11.82
C TYR A 305 -0.35 12.87 12.84
N GLU A 306 -0.36 14.12 12.36
CA GLU A 306 -0.93 15.27 13.05
C GLU A 306 -1.87 16.01 12.09
N SER A 307 -2.96 16.55 12.59
CA SER A 307 -3.92 17.32 11.79
C SER A 307 -3.28 18.59 11.24
N SER A 308 -3.81 19.09 10.13
CA SER A 308 -3.32 20.33 9.51
C SER A 308 -3.64 21.55 10.39
N GLU A 309 -2.70 22.47 10.47
CA GLU A 309 -2.90 23.77 11.12
C GLU A 309 -3.86 24.66 10.31
N GLN A 310 -3.93 24.45 8.98
CA GLN A 310 -4.83 25.18 8.09
C GLN A 310 -6.25 24.66 8.26
N LYS A 311 -7.08 25.41 8.98
CA LYS A 311 -8.48 25.05 9.21
C LYS A 311 -9.34 25.32 7.98
N TYR A 312 -10.38 24.50 7.83
CA TYR A 312 -11.37 24.68 6.78
C TYR A 312 -12.44 25.67 7.21
N GLU A 313 -12.49 26.84 6.58
CA GLU A 313 -13.46 27.91 6.87
C GLU A 313 -14.69 27.90 5.95
N GLY A 314 -14.79 26.88 5.10
CA GLY A 314 -15.83 26.78 4.08
C GLY A 314 -15.31 27.13 2.68
N THR A 315 -16.19 27.00 1.69
CA THR A 315 -15.89 27.41 0.32
C THR A 315 -16.01 28.92 0.21
N PRO A 316 -14.98 29.65 -0.26
CA PRO A 316 -15.09 31.09 -0.46
C PRO A 316 -16.18 31.41 -1.51
N SER A 317 -16.85 32.53 -1.36
CA SER A 317 -17.88 32.97 -2.32
C SER A 317 -17.31 33.32 -3.70
N ASP A 318 -16.10 33.83 -3.72
CA ASP A 318 -15.30 34.12 -4.91
C ASP A 318 -13.83 34.37 -4.51
N LEU A 319 -12.96 34.55 -5.50
CA LEU A 319 -11.54 34.85 -5.29
C LEU A 319 -11.25 36.31 -5.62
N ASP A 320 -10.26 36.88 -4.94
CA ASP A 320 -9.75 38.20 -5.20
C ASP A 320 -8.40 38.15 -5.92
N TYR A 321 -8.10 39.18 -6.73
CA TYR A 321 -6.91 39.22 -7.60
C TYR A 321 -6.25 40.60 -7.51
N PRO A 322 -5.53 40.91 -6.42
CA PRO A 322 -4.82 42.18 -6.25
C PRO A 322 -3.86 42.44 -7.41
N GLY A 323 -4.00 43.62 -8.05
CA GLY A 323 -3.14 44.00 -9.15
C GLY A 323 -3.47 43.35 -10.52
N MET A 324 -4.58 42.59 -10.61
CA MET A 324 -5.06 42.00 -11.85
C MET A 324 -6.47 42.46 -12.18
N ILE A 325 -6.88 42.37 -13.45
CA ILE A 325 -8.25 42.62 -13.87
C ILE A 325 -9.10 41.41 -13.53
N ARG A 326 -9.98 41.54 -12.53
CA ARG A 326 -10.90 40.49 -12.16
C ARG A 326 -12.07 40.39 -13.12
N ARG A 327 -12.38 39.19 -13.61
CA ARG A 327 -13.56 38.92 -14.46
C ARG A 327 -14.21 37.59 -14.07
N LYS A 328 -15.55 37.62 -14.01
CA LYS A 328 -16.36 36.44 -13.65
C LYS A 328 -16.63 35.57 -14.88
N VAL A 329 -16.48 34.28 -14.74
CA VAL A 329 -16.78 33.28 -15.78
C VAL A 329 -18.28 32.98 -15.73
N SER A 330 -18.95 33.12 -16.89
CA SER A 330 -20.38 32.87 -17.03
C SER A 330 -20.75 31.40 -16.83
N SER A 331 -22.06 31.12 -16.67
CA SER A 331 -22.58 29.74 -16.54
C SER A 331 -22.29 28.84 -17.74
N ARG A 332 -21.96 29.43 -18.90
CA ARG A 332 -21.58 28.73 -20.13
C ARG A 332 -20.06 28.58 -20.29
N GLY A 333 -19.25 29.04 -19.32
CA GLY A 333 -17.80 28.96 -19.35
C GLY A 333 -17.10 30.07 -20.19
N TYR A 334 -17.79 31.20 -20.44
CA TYR A 334 -17.24 32.34 -21.15
C TYR A 334 -16.84 33.45 -20.20
N LEU A 335 -15.78 34.13 -20.53
CA LEU A 335 -15.31 35.37 -19.92
C LEU A 335 -15.72 36.57 -20.81
N LYS A 336 -16.23 37.63 -20.20
CA LYS A 336 -16.44 38.92 -20.92
C LYS A 336 -15.24 39.84 -20.67
N TYR A 337 -14.54 40.18 -21.72
CA TYR A 337 -13.47 41.17 -21.70
C TYR A 337 -13.74 42.23 -22.79
N GLU A 338 -13.86 43.49 -22.34
CA GLU A 338 -14.39 44.58 -23.19
C GLU A 338 -15.72 44.19 -23.84
N ASN A 339 -15.81 44.17 -25.18
CA ASN A 339 -16.99 43.77 -25.92
C ASN A 339 -16.97 42.30 -26.41
N HIS A 340 -15.95 41.52 -26.02
CA HIS A 340 -15.75 40.16 -26.49
C HIS A 340 -16.12 39.12 -25.48
N LEU A 341 -16.64 37.98 -25.95
CA LEU A 341 -16.89 36.79 -25.15
C LEU A 341 -15.83 35.73 -25.49
N ILE A 342 -14.97 35.40 -24.54
CA ILE A 342 -13.84 34.50 -24.72
C ILE A 342 -14.15 33.18 -24.03
N PRO A 343 -14.10 32.03 -24.73
CA PRO A 343 -14.31 30.74 -24.11
C PRO A 343 -13.12 30.38 -23.18
N ILE A 344 -13.39 30.06 -21.93
CA ILE A 344 -12.37 29.66 -20.94
C ILE A 344 -12.57 28.20 -20.53
N SER A 345 -13.56 27.93 -19.70
CA SER A 345 -13.86 26.55 -19.23
C SER A 345 -15.18 26.53 -18.46
N THR A 346 -15.98 25.48 -18.67
CA THR A 346 -17.16 25.22 -17.86
C THR A 346 -16.85 24.74 -16.43
N ALA A 347 -15.62 24.32 -16.16
CA ALA A 347 -15.17 23.96 -14.83
C ALA A 347 -15.08 25.19 -13.91
N LEU A 348 -14.83 26.38 -14.47
CA LEU A 348 -14.68 27.66 -13.77
C LEU A 348 -16.00 28.46 -13.67
N CYS A 349 -17.12 27.90 -14.13
CA CYS A 349 -18.41 28.61 -14.06
C CYS A 349 -18.72 29.13 -12.66
N GLY A 350 -19.08 30.41 -12.58
CA GLY A 350 -19.43 31.09 -11.34
C GLY A 350 -18.24 31.65 -10.54
N TRP A 351 -16.99 31.30 -10.91
CA TRP A 351 -15.79 31.84 -10.31
C TRP A 351 -15.24 33.02 -11.09
N SER A 352 -14.53 33.89 -10.41
CA SER A 352 -13.73 34.93 -11.05
C SER A 352 -12.33 34.41 -11.37
N VAL A 353 -11.72 34.94 -12.44
CA VAL A 353 -10.34 34.75 -12.82
C VAL A 353 -9.60 36.08 -12.80
N GLY A 354 -8.30 36.03 -12.59
CA GLY A 354 -7.41 37.20 -12.68
C GLY A 354 -6.80 37.28 -14.08
N LEU A 355 -6.90 38.44 -14.70
CA LEU A 355 -6.27 38.73 -15.98
C LEU A 355 -5.12 39.71 -15.76
N LYS A 356 -3.95 39.38 -16.25
CA LYS A 356 -2.79 40.24 -16.18
C LYS A 356 -2.37 40.58 -17.61
N PRO A 357 -2.44 41.88 -18.04
CA PRO A 357 -1.96 42.29 -19.33
C PRO A 357 -0.47 41.99 -19.47
N LEU A 358 -0.09 41.33 -20.56
CA LEU A 358 1.29 41.07 -20.93
C LEU A 358 1.76 42.11 -21.96
N ASP A 359 0.96 42.34 -22.99
CA ASP A 359 1.12 43.34 -24.02
C ASP A 359 -0.26 43.80 -24.55
N LYS A 360 -0.30 44.46 -25.69
CA LYS A 360 -1.56 44.99 -26.29
C LYS A 360 -2.52 43.89 -26.76
N ASP A 361 -1.99 42.73 -27.11
CA ASP A 361 -2.75 41.64 -27.74
C ASP A 361 -2.87 40.39 -26.85
N HIS A 362 -2.19 40.35 -25.69
CA HIS A 362 -2.12 39.17 -24.85
C HIS A 362 -2.43 39.46 -23.40
N LEU A 363 -3.22 38.55 -22.80
CA LEU A 363 -3.58 38.54 -21.35
C LEU A 363 -3.23 37.20 -20.72
N GLU A 364 -2.42 37.22 -19.70
CA GLU A 364 -2.24 36.03 -18.83
C GLU A 364 -3.51 35.80 -18.00
N VAL A 365 -3.92 34.54 -17.86
CA VAL A 365 -5.11 34.12 -17.09
C VAL A 365 -4.72 33.31 -15.91
N TYR A 366 -5.21 33.68 -14.74
CA TYR A 366 -4.96 32.98 -13.48
C TYR A 366 -6.25 32.58 -12.79
N PHE A 367 -6.26 31.40 -12.15
CA PHE A 367 -7.27 31.01 -11.20
C PHE A 367 -6.58 30.64 -9.88
N ALA A 368 -6.92 31.36 -8.80
CA ALA A 368 -6.12 31.37 -7.58
C ALA A 368 -4.64 31.66 -7.92
N SER A 369 -3.72 30.82 -7.47
CA SER A 369 -2.29 30.89 -7.84
C SER A 369 -1.93 30.17 -9.13
N GLN A 370 -2.89 29.43 -9.73
CA GLN A 370 -2.64 28.59 -10.90
C GLN A 370 -2.69 29.42 -12.19
N TYR A 371 -1.61 29.42 -12.96
CA TYR A 371 -1.59 29.94 -14.32
C TYR A 371 -2.41 29.01 -15.24
N LEU A 372 -3.39 29.55 -15.95
CA LEU A 372 -4.25 28.79 -16.85
C LEU A 372 -3.79 28.83 -18.31
N GLY A 373 -3.11 29.89 -18.70
CA GLY A 373 -2.68 30.11 -20.06
C GLY A 373 -2.76 31.58 -20.42
N GLN A 374 -2.68 31.87 -21.74
CA GLN A 374 -2.66 33.20 -22.31
C GLN A 374 -3.83 33.37 -23.29
N ILE A 375 -4.59 34.42 -23.13
CA ILE A 375 -5.59 34.85 -24.12
C ILE A 375 -4.89 35.66 -25.18
N GLU A 376 -5.11 35.29 -26.42
CA GLU A 376 -4.78 36.10 -27.62
C GLU A 376 -6.04 36.87 -28.06
N LEU A 377 -5.97 38.18 -27.99
CA LEU A 377 -7.14 39.04 -28.27
C LEU A 377 -7.52 39.09 -29.76
N SER A 378 -6.56 38.84 -30.66
CA SER A 378 -6.80 38.75 -32.09
C SER A 378 -7.68 37.56 -32.49
N THR A 379 -7.48 36.43 -31.85
CA THR A 379 -8.20 35.16 -32.08
C THR A 379 -9.30 34.89 -31.08
N LEU A 380 -9.38 35.68 -30.01
CA LEU A 380 -10.30 35.50 -28.87
C LEU A 380 -10.23 34.08 -28.28
N SER A 381 -9.04 33.50 -28.27
CA SER A 381 -8.81 32.13 -27.83
C SER A 381 -7.86 32.08 -26.63
N LEU A 382 -8.08 31.09 -25.75
CA LEU A 382 -7.17 30.78 -24.63
C LEU A 382 -6.20 29.69 -25.07
N LEU A 383 -4.93 30.07 -25.17
CA LEU A 383 -3.83 29.14 -25.41
C LEU A 383 -3.33 28.62 -24.05
N SER A 384 -3.55 27.34 -23.80
CA SER A 384 -3.02 26.68 -22.60
C SER A 384 -1.54 26.34 -22.81
N GLY A 385 -0.67 26.73 -21.88
CA GLY A 385 0.77 26.44 -21.98
C GLY A 385 1.44 26.49 -20.61
N ALA A 386 2.72 26.08 -20.55
CA ALA A 386 3.55 26.23 -19.36
C ALA A 386 3.77 27.71 -19.06
N SER A 387 3.80 28.08 -17.77
CA SER A 387 4.06 29.47 -17.34
C SER A 387 5.37 29.98 -17.95
N PRO A 388 5.42 31.23 -18.44
CA PRO A 388 6.68 31.85 -18.89
C PRO A 388 7.82 31.80 -17.85
N ARG A 389 7.49 31.74 -16.55
CA ARG A 389 8.48 31.60 -15.47
C ARG A 389 9.13 30.21 -15.43
N GLU A 390 8.41 29.14 -15.76
CA GLU A 390 8.97 27.77 -15.81
C GLU A 390 9.87 27.56 -17.03
N GLN A 391 9.68 28.34 -18.10
CA GLN A 391 10.52 28.29 -19.30
C GLN A 391 11.88 29.04 -19.12
N GLY A 392 11.96 29.96 -18.15
CA GLY A 392 13.17 30.68 -17.81
C GLY A 392 14.17 29.85 -16.98
N GLU A 393 13.65 29.02 -16.07
CA GLU A 393 14.50 28.17 -15.20
C GLU A 393 15.05 26.95 -15.92
N SER A 394 14.33 26.39 -16.90
CA SER A 394 14.82 25.24 -17.68
C SER A 394 15.92 25.62 -18.69
N ARG A 395 15.97 26.87 -19.19
CA ARG A 395 17.04 27.34 -20.08
C ARG A 395 18.35 27.67 -19.37
N THR A 396 18.33 27.89 -18.07
CA THR A 396 19.56 28.17 -17.28
C THR A 396 20.24 26.88 -16.78
N GLN A 397 19.56 25.73 -16.81
CA GLN A 397 20.15 24.43 -16.44
C GLN A 397 20.78 23.65 -17.60
N GLU A 398 20.50 24.04 -18.87
CA GLU A 398 21.16 23.45 -20.05
C GLU A 398 22.40 24.21 -20.52
N ALA A 399 22.76 25.31 -19.86
CA ALA A 399 23.91 26.15 -20.19
C ALA A 399 24.99 26.21 -19.09
N SER A 400 25.04 25.20 -18.22
CA SER A 400 26.10 25.09 -17.20
C SER A 400 26.78 23.74 -17.26
#